data_6a3f24e9fbc95303f1d5a4eaf2b1a7e5
#
_entry.id   6a3f24e9fbc95303f1d5a4eaf2b1a7e5
#
_cell.length_a   1.000
_cell.length_b   1.000
_cell.length_c   1.000
_cell.angle_alpha   90.00
_cell.angle_beta   90.00
_cell.angle_gamma   90.00
#
_symmetry.space_group_name_H-M   'P 1'
#
loop_
_entity.id
_entity.type
_entity.pdbx_description
1 polymer ?
#
loop_
_entity_poly.entity_id
_entity_poly.type
_entity_poly.pdbx_seq_one_letter_code
_entity_poly.pdbx_strand_id
1 'polypeptide(L)'
;MERKLGKGGFGQVYVGRRVTSSGTRGETTGNANSNQVALKFEHRSSKGCNYGPPYEWSVYNAFSSLGGILGVPKVHFKGRQGEYYVMVMDLLGPSLWDTWNTNGQIMSQEMVACIAVEALAILEHFHSKGFVHGDIKPENFLLGPPGTPTEKKLYLVDLGLATRWRDAICSTHVDYDQRPDIFRGTVRYASVHAHLGRTGSRRDDLESLAYTLLFLLKGRLPWQGYQGDNKGFLVCKKKMATSAEALCRYTPPAFRQYMEAVVNLKFDEEPKYQGLASLFEPLCGPSNRRPISTEGAEKARVGQKRKAEPIDEEGEDGRPKKKIRLG
;
A
#
# COMPACT_ATOMS: atom_id res chain seq x y z
N MET A 1 2.91 6.08 27.73
CA MET A 1 3.83 6.03 26.57
C MET A 1 5.09 5.32 27.02
N GLU A 2 5.55 4.33 26.26
CA GLU A 2 6.70 3.51 26.66
C GLU A 2 7.96 3.83 25.86
N ARG A 3 7.89 3.79 24.54
CA ARG A 3 9.05 3.96 23.65
C ARG A 3 8.64 4.68 22.36
N LYS A 4 9.49 5.58 21.88
CA LYS A 4 9.33 6.19 20.57
C LYS A 4 9.68 5.18 19.48
N LEU A 5 8.80 4.99 18.50
CA LEU A 5 9.01 4.13 17.34
C LEU A 5 9.63 4.90 16.16
N GLY A 6 9.20 6.15 15.94
CA GLY A 6 9.70 6.94 14.84
C GLY A 6 9.17 8.37 14.82
N LYS A 7 9.72 9.16 13.87
CA LYS A 7 9.24 10.49 13.52
C LYS A 7 9.03 10.48 12.00
N GLY A 8 7.79 10.62 11.56
CA GLY A 8 7.43 10.77 10.15
C GLY A 8 7.28 12.24 9.74
N GLY A 9 6.94 12.48 8.47
CA GLY A 9 6.72 13.84 7.93
C GLY A 9 5.60 14.62 8.62
N PHE A 10 4.63 13.94 9.20
CA PHE A 10 3.44 14.55 9.80
C PHE A 10 3.37 14.40 11.34
N GLY A 11 4.19 13.55 11.97
CA GLY A 11 4.08 13.34 13.40
C GLY A 11 5.09 12.39 14.02
N GLN A 12 4.85 12.01 15.26
CA GLN A 12 5.68 11.09 16.03
C GLN A 12 4.85 9.88 16.47
N VAL A 13 5.46 8.70 16.43
CA VAL A 13 4.80 7.44 16.79
C VAL A 13 5.48 6.84 18.01
N TYR A 14 4.67 6.39 18.97
CA TYR A 14 5.10 5.79 20.23
C TYR A 14 4.40 4.45 20.46
N VAL A 15 5.01 3.60 21.28
CA VAL A 15 4.33 2.42 21.85
C VAL A 15 3.52 2.87 23.06
N GLY A 16 2.28 2.41 23.15
CA GLY A 16 1.42 2.57 24.29
C GLY A 16 0.81 1.25 24.73
N ARG A 17 0.15 1.26 25.89
CA ARG A 17 -0.66 0.11 26.36
C ARG A 17 -2.10 0.52 26.53
N ARG A 18 -2.99 -0.40 26.14
CA ARG A 18 -4.41 -0.29 26.44
C ARG A 18 -4.62 -0.63 27.92
N VAL A 19 -5.22 0.28 28.68
CA VAL A 19 -5.62 0.04 30.07
C VAL A 19 -7.09 -0.39 30.06
N THR A 20 -7.37 -1.60 30.53
CA THR A 20 -8.74 -2.05 30.80
C THR A 20 -9.18 -1.57 32.18
N SER A 21 -10.35 -0.98 32.25
CA SER A 21 -10.92 -0.38 33.50
C SER A 21 -11.38 -1.40 34.54
N SER A 22 -11.14 -2.69 34.38
CA SER A 22 -11.42 -3.71 35.40
C SER A 22 -10.28 -3.75 36.41
N GLY A 23 -10.49 -3.01 37.53
CA GLY A 23 -9.56 -2.92 38.64
C GLY A 23 -9.48 -4.17 39.53
N THR A 24 -9.36 -5.35 38.98
CA THR A 24 -9.00 -6.56 39.69
C THR A 24 -7.58 -6.98 39.27
N ARG A 25 -6.67 -6.87 40.25
CA ARG A 25 -5.35 -7.53 40.20
C ARG A 25 -5.58 -9.05 40.16
N GLY A 26 -5.83 -9.59 38.96
CA GLY A 26 -5.98 -11.01 38.70
C GLY A 26 -5.05 -11.39 37.57
N GLU A 27 -4.04 -12.16 37.90
CA GLU A 27 -3.20 -13.04 37.07
C GLU A 27 -2.98 -12.67 35.59
N THR A 28 -1.82 -12.08 35.34
CA THR A 28 -1.21 -11.91 34.00
C THR A 28 -0.70 -13.26 33.46
N THR A 29 -1.60 -14.10 32.99
CA THR A 29 -1.27 -15.26 32.14
C THR A 29 -1.65 -15.04 30.68
N GLY A 30 -1.72 -13.78 30.23
CA GLY A 30 -1.89 -13.41 28.84
C GLY A 30 -0.60 -12.77 28.30
N ASN A 31 -0.19 -13.17 27.10
CA ASN A 31 0.95 -12.67 26.35
C ASN A 31 1.07 -11.14 26.51
N ALA A 32 2.15 -10.64 27.12
CA ALA A 32 2.35 -9.21 27.45
C ALA A 32 2.23 -8.27 26.23
N ASN A 33 2.28 -8.81 25.02
CA ASN A 33 2.15 -8.09 23.75
C ASN A 33 0.70 -7.84 23.32
N SER A 34 -0.30 -8.53 23.88
CA SER A 34 -1.68 -8.42 23.39
C SER A 34 -2.36 -7.06 23.66
N ASN A 35 -1.79 -6.24 24.55
CA ASN A 35 -2.33 -4.94 24.95
C ASN A 35 -1.54 -3.75 24.39
N GLN A 36 -0.51 -3.98 23.58
CA GLN A 36 0.28 -2.90 23.01
C GLN A 36 -0.40 -2.29 21.78
N VAL A 37 -0.26 -0.98 21.64
CA VAL A 37 -0.80 -0.19 20.54
C VAL A 37 0.24 0.82 20.05
N ALA A 38 0.12 1.25 18.80
CA ALA A 38 0.85 2.41 18.29
C ALA A 38 0.04 3.69 18.53
N LEU A 39 0.71 4.72 19.03
CA LEU A 39 0.16 6.05 19.27
C LEU A 39 0.83 7.04 18.32
N LYS A 40 0.11 7.50 17.29
CA LYS A 40 0.58 8.54 16.37
C LYS A 40 0.10 9.90 16.86
N PHE A 41 1.05 10.79 17.17
CA PHE A 41 0.81 12.17 17.60
C PHE A 41 1.14 13.12 16.46
N GLU A 42 0.23 14.01 16.15
CA GLU A 42 0.42 15.07 15.18
C GLU A 42 0.05 16.42 15.81
N HIS A 43 0.99 17.38 15.75
CA HIS A 43 0.73 18.72 16.30
C HIS A 43 -0.30 19.45 15.41
N ARG A 44 -1.24 20.16 16.03
CA ARG A 44 -2.34 20.84 15.31
C ARG A 44 -1.89 21.86 14.27
N SER A 45 -0.67 22.39 14.40
CA SER A 45 -0.06 23.31 13.42
C SER A 45 0.72 22.60 12.34
N SER A 46 0.69 21.25 12.29
CA SER A 46 1.36 20.52 11.21
C SER A 46 0.65 20.74 9.87
N LYS A 47 1.40 20.56 8.78
CA LYS A 47 0.85 20.68 7.41
C LYS A 47 -0.28 19.67 7.13
N GLY A 48 -0.34 18.56 7.85
CA GLY A 48 -1.40 17.55 7.70
C GLY A 48 -2.73 17.93 8.33
N CYS A 49 -2.73 18.94 9.24
CA CYS A 49 -3.91 19.30 10.02
C CYS A 49 -4.80 20.40 9.41
N ASN A 50 -4.25 21.31 8.56
CA ASN A 50 -5.00 22.36 7.84
C ASN A 50 -6.21 22.93 8.60
N TYR A 51 -5.99 23.44 9.84
CA TYR A 51 -7.01 23.97 10.75
C TYR A 51 -8.05 22.96 11.29
N GLY A 52 -7.84 21.66 11.10
CA GLY A 52 -8.72 20.59 11.57
C GLY A 52 -7.94 19.33 11.96
N PRO A 53 -8.65 18.20 12.18
CA PRO A 53 -8.01 16.91 12.38
C PRO A 53 -7.15 16.52 11.18
N PRO A 54 -6.09 15.69 11.37
CA PRO A 54 -5.24 15.23 10.28
C PRO A 54 -6.05 14.66 9.12
N TYR A 55 -5.69 15.03 7.90
CA TYR A 55 -6.33 14.50 6.69
C TYR A 55 -6.34 12.96 6.65
N GLU A 56 -5.27 12.33 7.13
CA GLU A 56 -5.16 10.89 7.26
C GLU A 56 -6.35 10.24 7.98
N TRP A 57 -6.95 10.94 8.96
CA TRP A 57 -8.13 10.45 9.67
C TRP A 57 -9.35 10.29 8.75
N SER A 58 -9.49 11.16 7.77
CA SER A 58 -10.59 11.09 6.79
C SER A 58 -10.45 9.86 5.90
N VAL A 59 -9.23 9.49 5.52
CA VAL A 59 -8.94 8.30 4.72
C VAL A 59 -9.26 7.03 5.53
N TYR A 60 -8.80 6.94 6.79
CA TYR A 60 -9.14 5.83 7.68
C TYR A 60 -10.64 5.72 7.96
N ASN A 61 -11.37 6.85 8.06
CA ASN A 61 -12.82 6.83 8.23
C ASN A 61 -13.51 6.25 7.00
N ALA A 62 -13.09 6.67 5.80
CA ALA A 62 -13.61 6.12 4.55
C ALA A 62 -13.38 4.61 4.45
N PHE A 63 -12.24 4.12 4.90
CA PHE A 63 -11.93 2.69 4.91
C PHE A 63 -12.76 1.91 5.93
N SER A 64 -12.93 2.45 7.13
CA SER A 64 -13.73 1.81 8.17
C SER A 64 -15.20 1.66 7.75
N SER A 65 -15.77 2.65 7.08
CA SER A 65 -17.14 2.58 6.55
C SER A 65 -17.31 1.56 5.42
N LEU A 66 -16.21 1.18 4.74
CA LEU A 66 -16.20 0.20 3.66
C LEU A 66 -15.78 -1.22 4.12
N GLY A 67 -15.85 -1.51 5.41
CA GLY A 67 -15.53 -2.82 5.97
C GLY A 67 -14.04 -3.10 6.20
N GLY A 68 -13.20 -2.06 6.20
CA GLY A 68 -11.75 -2.20 6.39
C GLY A 68 -11.00 -2.47 5.10
N ILE A 69 -9.68 -2.56 5.19
CA ILE A 69 -8.79 -2.86 4.06
C ILE A 69 -7.79 -3.93 4.45
N LEU A 70 -7.59 -4.87 3.53
CA LEU A 70 -6.53 -5.87 3.62
C LEU A 70 -5.16 -5.16 3.74
N GLY A 71 -4.35 -5.60 4.70
CA GLY A 71 -2.99 -5.08 4.86
C GLY A 71 -2.90 -3.62 5.30
N VAL A 72 -3.96 -3.05 5.91
CA VAL A 72 -3.92 -1.73 6.56
C VAL A 72 -4.24 -1.92 8.05
N PRO A 73 -3.45 -1.32 8.98
CA PRO A 73 -3.70 -1.49 10.40
C PRO A 73 -5.04 -0.89 10.83
N LYS A 74 -5.66 -1.53 11.82
CA LYS A 74 -6.91 -1.04 12.40
C LYS A 74 -6.65 0.17 13.29
N VAL A 75 -7.48 1.21 13.14
CA VAL A 75 -7.52 2.36 14.05
C VAL A 75 -8.56 2.09 15.13
N HIS A 76 -8.15 2.21 16.40
CA HIS A 76 -8.97 1.94 17.58
C HIS A 76 -9.59 3.19 18.17
N PHE A 77 -8.86 4.31 18.08
CA PHE A 77 -9.32 5.57 18.66
C PHE A 77 -8.68 6.76 17.91
N LYS A 78 -9.41 7.85 17.85
CA LYS A 78 -8.96 9.16 17.36
C LYS A 78 -9.45 10.22 18.31
N GLY A 79 -8.58 11.13 18.72
CA GLY A 79 -8.94 12.19 19.67
C GLY A 79 -7.92 13.31 19.70
N ARG A 80 -8.19 14.32 20.51
CA ARG A 80 -7.29 15.45 20.74
C ARG A 80 -6.83 15.48 22.18
N GLN A 81 -5.54 15.73 22.38
CA GLN A 81 -4.94 15.94 23.70
C GLN A 81 -4.09 17.22 23.68
N GLY A 82 -4.58 18.28 24.27
CA GLY A 82 -3.94 19.60 24.21
C GLY A 82 -3.73 20.05 22.78
N GLU A 83 -2.47 20.30 22.41
CA GLU A 83 -2.07 20.76 21.08
C GLU A 83 -1.86 19.63 20.08
N TYR A 84 -2.13 18.37 20.46
CA TYR A 84 -1.90 17.21 19.62
C TYR A 84 -3.18 16.48 19.25
N TYR A 85 -3.28 16.07 18.01
CA TYR A 85 -4.17 15.00 17.57
C TYR A 85 -3.51 13.66 17.81
N VAL A 86 -4.26 12.70 18.32
CA VAL A 86 -3.78 11.36 18.71
C VAL A 86 -4.59 10.32 17.97
N MET A 87 -3.90 9.42 17.26
CA MET A 87 -4.50 8.25 16.64
C MET A 87 -3.90 6.98 17.28
N VAL A 88 -4.77 6.10 17.77
CA VAL A 88 -4.40 4.81 18.36
C VAL A 88 -4.70 3.71 17.35
N MET A 89 -3.70 2.91 17.04
CA MET A 89 -3.80 1.88 16.01
C MET A 89 -3.06 0.60 16.39
N ASP A 90 -3.21 -0.46 15.60
CA ASP A 90 -2.47 -1.69 15.80
C ASP A 90 -0.97 -1.40 15.86
N LEU A 91 -0.29 -2.03 16.83
CA LEU A 91 1.16 -2.03 16.86
C LEU A 91 1.64 -3.06 15.83
N LEU A 92 2.50 -2.62 14.93
CA LEU A 92 3.15 -3.46 13.92
C LEU A 92 4.62 -3.71 14.29
N GLY A 93 5.24 -4.61 13.53
CA GLY A 93 6.65 -4.94 13.62
C GLY A 93 7.54 -3.97 12.83
N PRO A 94 8.76 -4.42 12.44
CA PRO A 94 9.70 -3.61 11.70
C PRO A 94 9.19 -3.27 10.29
N SER A 95 9.63 -2.14 9.76
CA SER A 95 9.41 -1.80 8.35
C SER A 95 10.32 -2.64 7.44
N LEU A 96 9.99 -2.68 6.13
CA LEU A 96 10.91 -3.27 5.15
C LEU A 96 12.23 -2.52 5.07
N TRP A 97 12.26 -1.23 5.40
CA TRP A 97 13.48 -0.46 5.53
C TRP A 97 14.34 -0.97 6.69
N ASP A 98 13.74 -1.20 7.87
CA ASP A 98 14.45 -1.74 9.04
C ASP A 98 14.97 -3.14 8.76
N THR A 99 14.12 -3.99 8.16
CA THR A 99 14.48 -5.37 7.77
C THR A 99 15.61 -5.39 6.75
N TRP A 100 15.58 -4.48 5.76
CA TRP A 100 16.64 -4.33 4.76
C TRP A 100 17.97 -3.92 5.40
N ASN A 101 17.94 -2.95 6.33
CA ASN A 101 19.14 -2.52 7.06
C ASN A 101 19.74 -3.64 7.91
N THR A 102 18.91 -4.43 8.61
CA THR A 102 19.39 -5.55 9.44
C THR A 102 19.89 -6.73 8.62
N ASN A 103 19.41 -6.90 7.39
CA ASN A 103 19.82 -7.97 6.47
C ASN A 103 21.01 -7.59 5.57
N GLY A 104 21.84 -6.63 5.97
CA GLY A 104 23.04 -6.22 5.22
C GLY A 104 22.76 -5.44 3.94
N GLN A 105 21.62 -4.76 3.89
CA GLN A 105 21.23 -3.83 2.80
C GLN A 105 20.97 -4.51 1.45
N ILE A 106 20.63 -5.79 1.46
CA ILE A 106 20.17 -6.57 0.30
C ILE A 106 19.13 -7.59 0.79
N MET A 107 18.07 -7.81 0.03
CA MET A 107 17.10 -8.87 0.26
C MET A 107 17.20 -9.95 -0.82
N SER A 108 16.89 -11.20 -0.46
CA SER A 108 16.84 -12.30 -1.41
C SER A 108 15.74 -12.10 -2.46
N GLN A 109 15.92 -12.69 -3.63
CA GLN A 109 14.92 -12.65 -4.72
C GLN A 109 13.59 -13.24 -4.27
N GLU A 110 13.63 -14.33 -3.50
CA GLU A 110 12.45 -14.97 -2.92
C GLU A 110 11.69 -14.03 -1.99
N MET A 111 12.40 -13.35 -1.09
CA MET A 111 11.77 -12.38 -0.17
C MET A 111 11.14 -11.21 -0.92
N VAL A 112 11.85 -10.63 -1.90
CA VAL A 112 11.32 -9.50 -2.69
C VAL A 112 10.13 -9.94 -3.57
N ALA A 113 10.14 -11.16 -4.08
CA ALA A 113 9.01 -11.71 -4.83
C ALA A 113 7.76 -11.89 -3.94
N CYS A 114 7.92 -12.44 -2.73
CA CYS A 114 6.82 -12.54 -1.76
C CYS A 114 6.27 -11.15 -1.37
N ILE A 115 7.16 -10.16 -1.17
CA ILE A 115 6.77 -8.76 -0.93
C ILE A 115 5.97 -8.22 -2.12
N ALA A 116 6.41 -8.47 -3.36
CA ALA A 116 5.72 -8.00 -4.56
C ALA A 116 4.29 -8.57 -4.66
N VAL A 117 4.13 -9.88 -4.46
CA VAL A 117 2.82 -10.55 -4.51
C VAL A 117 1.86 -9.98 -3.45
N GLU A 118 2.31 -9.85 -2.20
CA GLU A 118 1.47 -9.35 -1.11
C GLU A 118 1.19 -7.84 -1.24
N ALA A 119 2.19 -7.04 -1.63
CA ALA A 119 2.01 -5.61 -1.85
C ALA A 119 1.01 -5.33 -2.99
N LEU A 120 1.04 -6.11 -4.07
CA LEU A 120 0.06 -6.00 -5.16
C LEU A 120 -1.35 -6.31 -4.69
N ALA A 121 -1.55 -7.32 -3.86
CA ALA A 121 -2.86 -7.64 -3.28
C ALA A 121 -3.37 -6.51 -2.36
N ILE A 122 -2.48 -5.92 -1.55
CA ILE A 122 -2.80 -4.77 -0.70
C ILE A 122 -3.21 -3.58 -1.56
N LEU A 123 -2.42 -3.25 -2.61
CA LEU A 123 -2.71 -2.13 -3.50
C LEU A 123 -3.99 -2.35 -4.31
N GLU A 124 -4.24 -3.55 -4.82
CA GLU A 124 -5.51 -3.89 -5.49
C GLU A 124 -6.70 -3.57 -4.58
N HIS A 125 -6.64 -4.04 -3.31
CA HIS A 125 -7.71 -3.78 -2.36
C HIS A 125 -7.80 -2.30 -1.98
N PHE A 126 -6.68 -1.61 -1.82
CA PHE A 126 -6.61 -0.17 -1.55
C PHE A 126 -7.23 0.64 -2.70
N HIS A 127 -6.82 0.36 -3.92
CA HIS A 127 -7.33 1.02 -5.11
C HIS A 127 -8.81 0.72 -5.37
N SER A 128 -9.30 -0.49 -5.03
CA SER A 128 -10.72 -0.83 -5.12
C SER A 128 -11.61 0.07 -4.25
N LYS A 129 -11.06 0.67 -3.19
CA LYS A 129 -11.76 1.63 -2.32
C LYS A 129 -11.73 3.05 -2.87
N GLY A 130 -11.17 3.28 -4.06
CA GLY A 130 -11.16 4.57 -4.75
C GLY A 130 -10.01 5.49 -4.35
N PHE A 131 -8.98 4.99 -3.68
CA PHE A 131 -7.81 5.77 -3.27
C PHE A 131 -6.51 5.25 -3.90
N VAL A 132 -5.54 6.14 -4.06
CA VAL A 132 -4.12 5.82 -4.28
C VAL A 132 -3.33 6.32 -3.08
N HIS A 133 -2.23 5.63 -2.77
CA HIS A 133 -1.44 5.89 -1.57
C HIS A 133 -0.54 7.13 -1.72
N GLY A 134 0.15 7.25 -2.86
CA GLY A 134 0.99 8.40 -3.21
C GLY A 134 2.37 8.45 -2.56
N ASP A 135 2.73 7.48 -1.69
CA ASP A 135 4.08 7.40 -1.08
C ASP A 135 4.50 5.95 -0.81
N ILE A 136 4.47 5.12 -1.84
CA ILE A 136 4.90 3.72 -1.78
C ILE A 136 6.42 3.66 -1.65
N LYS A 137 6.90 3.11 -0.52
CA LYS A 137 8.33 3.00 -0.20
C LYS A 137 8.57 1.95 0.90
N PRO A 138 9.82 1.47 1.11
CA PRO A 138 10.13 0.45 2.12
C PRO A 138 9.75 0.85 3.56
N GLU A 139 9.82 2.14 3.89
CA GLU A 139 9.49 2.67 5.22
C GLU A 139 8.00 2.57 5.55
N ASN A 140 7.13 2.53 4.54
CA ASN A 140 5.67 2.49 4.69
C ASN A 140 5.08 1.07 4.59
N PHE A 141 5.90 0.06 4.30
CA PHE A 141 5.53 -1.34 4.43
C PHE A 141 6.10 -1.93 5.73
N LEU A 142 5.23 -2.37 6.63
CA LEU A 142 5.60 -2.96 7.90
C LEU A 142 5.20 -4.43 7.97
N LEU A 143 5.95 -5.22 8.72
CA LEU A 143 5.58 -6.59 9.07
C LEU A 143 4.65 -6.59 10.30
N GLY A 144 3.97 -7.69 10.54
CA GLY A 144 3.24 -7.89 11.80
C GLY A 144 4.20 -8.00 12.99
N PRO A 145 3.68 -7.90 14.23
CA PRO A 145 4.52 -7.95 15.43
C PRO A 145 5.25 -9.28 15.55
N PRO A 146 6.55 -9.28 15.89
CA PRO A 146 7.33 -10.50 16.10
C PRO A 146 6.69 -11.45 17.13
N GLY A 147 6.77 -12.75 16.88
CA GLY A 147 6.20 -13.77 17.75
C GLY A 147 4.67 -13.88 17.70
N THR A 148 4.01 -13.22 16.75
CA THR A 148 2.56 -13.34 16.52
C THR A 148 2.24 -14.12 15.24
N PRO A 149 1.02 -14.66 15.09
CA PRO A 149 0.61 -15.31 13.84
C PRO A 149 0.65 -14.38 12.62
N THR A 150 0.72 -13.07 12.83
CA THR A 150 0.78 -12.06 11.77
C THR A 150 2.19 -11.59 11.45
N GLU A 151 3.23 -12.10 12.10
CA GLU A 151 4.62 -11.67 11.97
C GLU A 151 5.10 -11.58 10.51
N LYS A 152 4.70 -12.52 9.68
CA LYS A 152 5.06 -12.56 8.24
C LYS A 152 4.08 -11.80 7.34
N LYS A 153 3.02 -11.19 7.87
CA LYS A 153 2.05 -10.40 7.08
C LYS A 153 2.59 -9.02 6.81
N LEU A 154 2.29 -8.53 5.60
CA LEU A 154 2.67 -7.17 5.17
C LEU A 154 1.51 -6.20 5.43
N TYR A 155 1.85 -5.01 5.90
CA TYR A 155 0.93 -3.91 6.16
C TYR A 155 1.44 -2.63 5.51
N LEU A 156 0.54 -1.84 4.93
CA LEU A 156 0.79 -0.53 4.37
C LEU A 156 0.29 0.55 5.33
N VAL A 157 1.14 1.51 5.66
CA VAL A 157 0.87 2.57 6.65
C VAL A 157 1.14 3.96 6.08
N ASP A 158 0.79 5.00 6.86
CA ASP A 158 1.01 6.43 6.55
C ASP A 158 0.19 6.92 5.36
N LEU A 159 -1.11 7.04 5.56
CA LEU A 159 -2.10 7.46 4.56
C LEU A 159 -2.20 8.99 4.40
N GLY A 160 -1.23 9.74 4.94
CA GLY A 160 -1.24 11.21 4.93
C GLY A 160 -1.15 11.83 3.52
N LEU A 161 -0.64 11.10 2.53
CA LEU A 161 -0.56 11.52 1.14
C LEU A 161 -1.58 10.82 0.23
N ALA A 162 -2.41 9.93 0.77
CA ALA A 162 -3.42 9.22 -0.01
C ALA A 162 -4.42 10.21 -0.65
N THR A 163 -4.79 9.97 -1.90
CA THR A 163 -5.76 10.79 -2.64
C THR A 163 -6.77 9.89 -3.34
N ARG A 164 -7.94 10.46 -3.68
CA ARG A 164 -8.92 9.74 -4.48
C ARG A 164 -8.49 9.70 -5.94
N TRP A 165 -8.53 8.52 -6.55
CA TRP A 165 -8.44 8.35 -8.00
C TRP A 165 -9.80 8.21 -8.66
N ARG A 166 -10.83 7.93 -7.86
CA ARG A 166 -12.21 7.77 -8.30
C ARG A 166 -13.12 8.66 -7.46
N ASP A 167 -14.02 9.39 -8.11
CA ASP A 167 -15.04 10.17 -7.44
C ASP A 167 -15.95 9.29 -6.58
N ALA A 168 -16.31 9.78 -5.41
CA ALA A 168 -17.11 9.01 -4.44
C ALA A 168 -18.58 8.89 -4.84
N ILE A 169 -19.10 9.81 -5.64
CA ILE A 169 -20.53 9.91 -6.01
C ILE A 169 -20.76 9.24 -7.36
N CYS A 170 -20.09 9.72 -8.40
CA CYS A 170 -20.30 9.23 -9.76
C CYS A 170 -19.47 7.99 -10.11
N SER A 171 -18.53 7.58 -9.23
CA SER A 171 -17.63 6.44 -9.45
C SER A 171 -16.75 6.52 -10.71
N THR A 172 -16.66 7.68 -11.35
CA THR A 172 -15.77 7.93 -12.48
C THR A 172 -14.34 8.21 -12.01
N HIS A 173 -13.37 8.04 -12.90
CA HIS A 173 -12.00 8.46 -12.64
C HIS A 173 -11.97 9.99 -12.43
N VAL A 174 -11.10 10.46 -11.50
CA VAL A 174 -10.88 11.90 -11.31
C VAL A 174 -10.27 12.51 -12.57
N ASP A 175 -10.50 13.82 -12.77
CA ASP A 175 -9.95 14.53 -13.92
C ASP A 175 -8.43 14.59 -13.88
N TYR A 176 -7.84 14.52 -15.07
CA TYR A 176 -6.41 14.71 -15.24
C TYR A 176 -6.06 16.19 -15.12
N ASP A 177 -5.08 16.50 -14.26
CA ASP A 177 -4.51 17.83 -14.09
C ASP A 177 -2.99 17.71 -13.96
N GLN A 178 -2.29 18.81 -14.23
CA GLN A 178 -0.84 18.89 -14.05
C GLN A 178 -0.45 20.21 -13.40
N ARG A 179 0.19 20.10 -12.23
CA ARG A 179 0.71 21.23 -11.44
C ARG A 179 2.20 21.06 -11.21
N PRO A 180 3.05 21.52 -12.13
CA PRO A 180 4.49 21.25 -12.10
C PRO A 180 5.21 21.67 -10.81
N ASP A 181 4.67 22.68 -10.12
CA ASP A 181 5.26 23.22 -8.88
C ASP A 181 4.90 22.40 -7.63
N ILE A 182 4.02 21.40 -7.77
CA ILE A 182 3.57 20.57 -6.66
C ILE A 182 4.13 19.15 -6.79
N PHE A 183 5.09 18.84 -5.92
CA PHE A 183 5.58 17.47 -5.76
C PHE A 183 5.07 16.87 -4.44
N ARG A 184 4.59 15.62 -4.50
CA ARG A 184 4.20 14.83 -3.33
C ARG A 184 4.86 13.46 -3.37
N GLY A 185 5.20 12.92 -2.21
CA GLY A 185 5.85 11.63 -2.06
C GLY A 185 7.35 11.73 -1.77
N THR A 186 8.03 10.60 -1.88
CA THR A 186 9.47 10.48 -1.63
C THR A 186 10.23 10.46 -2.95
N VAL A 187 11.08 11.46 -3.19
CA VAL A 187 11.82 11.67 -4.46
C VAL A 187 12.45 10.39 -5.02
N ARG A 188 13.01 9.54 -4.16
CA ARG A 188 13.65 8.29 -4.55
C ARG A 188 12.69 7.32 -5.24
N TYR A 189 11.46 7.19 -4.73
CA TYR A 189 10.51 6.15 -5.13
C TYR A 189 9.33 6.67 -5.97
N ALA A 190 9.02 7.96 -5.92
CA ALA A 190 7.89 8.55 -6.64
C ALA A 190 7.94 8.26 -8.14
N SER A 191 6.78 8.08 -8.77
CA SER A 191 6.64 7.86 -10.21
C SER A 191 7.16 9.07 -11.01
N VAL A 192 7.48 8.87 -12.29
CA VAL A 192 7.82 9.98 -13.20
C VAL A 192 6.66 10.97 -13.27
N HIS A 193 5.43 10.49 -13.32
CA HIS A 193 4.25 11.36 -13.37
C HIS A 193 4.10 12.22 -12.10
N ALA A 194 4.37 11.65 -10.92
CA ALA A 194 4.37 12.41 -9.66
C ALA A 194 5.44 13.52 -9.65
N HIS A 195 6.65 13.25 -10.19
CA HIS A 195 7.68 14.27 -10.36
C HIS A 195 7.26 15.41 -11.29
N LEU A 196 6.43 15.12 -12.29
CA LEU A 196 5.90 16.11 -13.23
C LEU A 196 4.67 16.86 -12.69
N GLY A 197 4.28 16.62 -11.42
CA GLY A 197 3.14 17.26 -10.78
C GLY A 197 1.78 16.85 -11.37
N ARG A 198 1.69 15.67 -11.97
CA ARG A 198 0.45 15.13 -12.56
C ARG A 198 -0.46 14.57 -11.49
N THR A 199 -1.77 14.60 -11.75
CA THR A 199 -2.77 13.94 -10.88
C THR A 199 -2.38 12.48 -10.66
N GLY A 200 -2.31 12.07 -9.39
CA GLY A 200 -1.96 10.70 -9.02
C GLY A 200 -3.04 9.70 -9.42
N SER A 201 -2.64 8.54 -9.91
CA SER A 201 -3.53 7.44 -10.22
C SER A 201 -2.93 6.09 -9.84
N ARG A 202 -3.65 5.00 -10.07
CA ARG A 202 -3.23 3.63 -9.70
C ARG A 202 -1.85 3.25 -10.26
N ARG A 203 -1.52 3.70 -11.47
CA ARG A 203 -0.21 3.45 -12.12
C ARG A 203 0.97 4.01 -11.33
N ASP A 204 0.76 5.15 -10.63
CA ASP A 204 1.83 5.83 -9.91
C ASP A 204 2.28 5.04 -8.67
N ASP A 205 1.34 4.44 -7.93
CA ASP A 205 1.66 3.54 -6.82
C ASP A 205 2.38 2.27 -7.31
N LEU A 206 1.98 1.73 -8.48
CA LEU A 206 2.60 0.53 -9.05
C LEU A 206 4.02 0.81 -9.57
N GLU A 207 4.26 1.98 -10.17
CA GLU A 207 5.61 2.41 -10.58
C GLU A 207 6.50 2.64 -9.35
N SER A 208 5.97 3.26 -8.29
CA SER A 208 6.67 3.43 -7.03
C SER A 208 6.99 2.09 -6.36
N LEU A 209 6.10 1.10 -6.47
CA LEU A 209 6.35 -0.26 -6.03
C LEU A 209 7.50 -0.90 -6.82
N ALA A 210 7.57 -0.72 -8.15
CA ALA A 210 8.68 -1.23 -8.96
C ALA A 210 10.03 -0.71 -8.45
N TYR A 211 10.13 0.60 -8.19
CA TYR A 211 11.35 1.20 -7.64
C TYR A 211 11.66 0.71 -6.23
N THR A 212 10.64 0.48 -5.40
CA THR A 212 10.78 -0.08 -4.05
C THR A 212 11.35 -1.50 -4.11
N LEU A 213 10.78 -2.38 -4.94
CA LEU A 213 11.25 -3.77 -5.09
C LEU A 213 12.69 -3.83 -5.62
N LEU A 214 13.01 -3.04 -6.64
CA LEU A 214 14.36 -2.97 -7.18
C LEU A 214 15.38 -2.42 -6.19
N PHE A 215 14.98 -1.45 -5.36
CA PHE A 215 15.81 -0.95 -4.26
C PHE A 215 16.11 -2.05 -3.23
N LEU A 216 15.09 -2.78 -2.77
CA LEU A 216 15.24 -3.87 -1.79
C LEU A 216 16.16 -4.98 -2.32
N LEU A 217 16.07 -5.29 -3.62
CA LEU A 217 16.84 -6.33 -4.27
C LEU A 217 18.29 -5.93 -4.57
N LYS A 218 18.54 -4.68 -5.00
CA LYS A 218 19.85 -4.21 -5.51
C LYS A 218 20.60 -3.33 -4.52
N GLY A 219 19.95 -2.87 -3.45
CA GLY A 219 20.54 -1.99 -2.45
C GLY A 219 20.61 -0.50 -2.87
N ARG A 220 20.51 -0.20 -4.18
CA ARG A 220 20.52 1.19 -4.67
C ARG A 220 19.79 1.36 -6.00
N LEU A 221 19.38 2.59 -6.27
CA LEU A 221 18.79 3.02 -7.54
C LEU A 221 19.71 4.01 -8.25
N PRO A 222 19.71 4.06 -9.61
CA PRO A 222 20.65 4.87 -10.39
C PRO A 222 20.60 6.38 -10.15
N TRP A 223 19.52 6.86 -9.54
CA TRP A 223 19.29 8.28 -9.24
C TRP A 223 19.55 8.68 -7.79
N GLN A 224 20.22 7.84 -7.02
CA GLN A 224 20.67 8.19 -5.67
C GLN A 224 22.00 8.99 -5.74
N GLY A 225 22.15 9.93 -4.78
CA GLY A 225 23.35 10.75 -4.66
C GLY A 225 23.20 12.19 -5.14
N TYR A 226 22.12 12.54 -5.86
CA TYR A 226 21.86 13.95 -6.19
C TYR A 226 21.49 14.75 -4.94
N GLN A 227 22.03 15.98 -4.85
CA GLN A 227 21.82 16.92 -3.74
C GLN A 227 21.44 18.31 -4.29
N GLY A 228 21.08 19.22 -3.37
CA GLY A 228 20.71 20.60 -3.68
C GLY A 228 19.26 20.78 -4.15
N ASP A 229 18.92 22.03 -4.47
CA ASP A 229 17.53 22.45 -4.77
C ASP A 229 16.95 21.76 -6.02
N ASN A 230 17.80 21.47 -7.01
CA ASN A 230 17.42 20.80 -8.25
C ASN A 230 17.37 19.26 -8.14
N LYS A 231 17.53 18.70 -6.94
CA LYS A 231 17.55 17.24 -6.74
C LYS A 231 16.34 16.54 -7.37
N GLY A 232 15.13 17.06 -7.15
CA GLY A 232 13.90 16.48 -7.69
C GLY A 232 13.92 16.41 -9.22
N PHE A 233 14.32 17.50 -9.87
CA PHE A 233 14.43 17.56 -11.32
C PHE A 233 15.49 16.59 -11.88
N LEU A 234 16.67 16.53 -11.26
CA LEU A 234 17.74 15.62 -11.69
C LEU A 234 17.34 14.15 -11.54
N VAL A 235 16.66 13.81 -10.46
CA VAL A 235 16.12 12.45 -10.25
C VAL A 235 15.07 12.12 -11.30
N CYS A 236 14.11 13.01 -11.56
CA CYS A 236 13.11 12.85 -12.60
C CYS A 236 13.75 12.61 -13.98
N LYS A 237 14.66 13.48 -14.38
CA LYS A 237 15.43 13.36 -15.64
C LYS A 237 16.16 12.03 -15.74
N LYS A 238 16.79 11.56 -14.64
CA LYS A 238 17.46 10.27 -14.61
C LYS A 238 16.50 9.10 -14.73
N LYS A 239 15.34 9.15 -14.06
CA LYS A 239 14.28 8.13 -14.21
C LYS A 239 13.80 8.02 -15.65
N MET A 240 13.47 9.15 -16.30
CA MET A 240 13.03 9.20 -17.70
C MET A 240 14.10 8.68 -18.69
N ALA A 241 15.38 8.90 -18.40
CA ALA A 241 16.50 8.45 -19.23
C ALA A 241 16.95 6.99 -18.94
N THR A 242 16.35 6.31 -17.96
CA THR A 242 16.74 4.93 -17.59
C THR A 242 15.68 3.97 -18.09
N SER A 243 16.01 3.14 -19.07
CA SER A 243 15.10 2.11 -19.58
C SER A 243 14.85 1.01 -18.54
N ALA A 244 13.70 0.32 -18.66
CA ALA A 244 13.38 -0.83 -17.82
C ALA A 244 14.46 -1.93 -17.91
N GLU A 245 14.99 -2.16 -19.10
CA GLU A 245 16.09 -3.10 -19.33
C GLU A 245 17.36 -2.73 -18.53
N ALA A 246 17.79 -1.48 -18.62
CA ALA A 246 18.97 -1.00 -17.89
C ALA A 246 18.75 -1.03 -16.38
N LEU A 247 17.56 -0.65 -15.93
CA LEU A 247 17.19 -0.64 -14.50
C LEU A 247 17.12 -2.05 -13.92
N CYS A 248 16.58 -3.02 -14.67
CA CYS A 248 16.39 -4.41 -14.24
C CYS A 248 17.55 -5.34 -14.64
N ARG A 249 18.69 -4.79 -15.11
CA ARG A 249 19.87 -5.62 -15.45
C ARG A 249 20.30 -6.44 -14.26
N TYR A 250 20.58 -7.73 -14.47
CA TYR A 250 20.97 -8.72 -13.45
C TYR A 250 19.90 -9.03 -12.40
N THR A 251 18.63 -8.78 -12.71
CA THR A 251 17.49 -9.26 -11.90
C THR A 251 16.72 -10.34 -12.66
N PRO A 252 15.90 -11.15 -11.97
CA PRO A 252 15.01 -12.09 -12.64
C PRO A 252 14.10 -11.38 -13.67
N PRO A 253 13.74 -12.05 -14.78
CA PRO A 253 12.90 -11.46 -15.85
C PRO A 253 11.58 -10.85 -15.37
N ALA A 254 10.99 -11.40 -14.30
CA ALA A 254 9.75 -10.90 -13.69
C ALA A 254 9.82 -9.41 -13.34
N PHE A 255 10.95 -8.92 -12.82
CA PHE A 255 11.11 -7.51 -12.45
C PHE A 255 11.10 -6.59 -13.68
N ARG A 256 11.71 -7.01 -14.78
CA ARG A 256 11.67 -6.25 -16.03
C ARG A 256 10.26 -6.24 -16.61
N GLN A 257 9.62 -7.39 -16.71
CA GLN A 257 8.26 -7.53 -17.22
C GLN A 257 7.27 -6.68 -16.40
N TYR A 258 7.40 -6.71 -15.09
CA TYR A 258 6.61 -5.85 -14.20
C TYR A 258 6.86 -4.36 -14.47
N MET A 259 8.14 -3.94 -14.53
CA MET A 259 8.49 -2.53 -14.79
C MET A 259 7.95 -2.05 -16.13
N GLU A 260 8.13 -2.83 -17.21
CA GLU A 260 7.62 -2.51 -18.55
C GLU A 260 6.08 -2.40 -18.54
N ALA A 261 5.39 -3.29 -17.84
CA ALA A 261 3.94 -3.26 -17.73
C ALA A 261 3.44 -1.98 -17.03
N VAL A 262 4.04 -1.61 -15.89
CA VAL A 262 3.51 -0.50 -15.08
C VAL A 262 3.83 0.88 -15.65
N VAL A 263 4.99 1.07 -16.29
CA VAL A 263 5.34 2.37 -16.91
C VAL A 263 4.51 2.67 -18.18
N ASN A 264 3.93 1.66 -18.78
CA ASN A 264 3.07 1.81 -19.98
C ASN A 264 1.58 1.96 -19.64
N LEU A 265 1.17 1.86 -18.35
CA LEU A 265 -0.23 2.06 -17.95
C LEU A 265 -0.69 3.49 -18.26
N LYS A 266 -1.88 3.61 -18.83
CA LYS A 266 -2.55 4.91 -19.01
C LYS A 266 -3.04 5.46 -17.66
N PHE A 267 -3.38 6.75 -17.65
CA PHE A 267 -3.83 7.44 -16.43
C PHE A 267 -5.05 6.79 -15.78
N ASP A 268 -6.04 6.43 -16.57
CA ASP A 268 -7.33 5.86 -16.16
C ASP A 268 -7.41 4.34 -16.32
N GLU A 269 -6.36 3.70 -16.85
CA GLU A 269 -6.34 2.26 -17.10
C GLU A 269 -6.45 1.45 -15.80
N GLU A 270 -7.25 0.40 -15.83
CA GLU A 270 -7.34 -0.56 -14.75
C GLU A 270 -6.17 -1.55 -14.81
N PRO A 271 -5.28 -1.55 -13.77
CA PRO A 271 -4.16 -2.47 -13.75
C PRO A 271 -4.61 -3.93 -13.58
N LYS A 272 -3.94 -4.84 -14.28
CA LYS A 272 -4.17 -6.29 -14.16
C LYS A 272 -3.38 -6.86 -12.98
N TYR A 273 -3.78 -6.54 -11.74
CA TYR A 273 -3.03 -6.87 -10.51
C TYR A 273 -2.65 -8.33 -10.40
N GLN A 274 -3.57 -9.25 -10.70
CA GLN A 274 -3.30 -10.69 -10.65
C GLN A 274 -2.28 -11.12 -11.70
N GLY A 275 -2.35 -10.56 -12.91
CA GLY A 275 -1.35 -10.80 -13.95
C GLY A 275 0.03 -10.28 -13.55
N LEU A 276 0.09 -9.12 -12.87
CA LEU A 276 1.34 -8.57 -12.34
C LEU A 276 1.89 -9.43 -11.19
N ALA A 277 1.04 -9.92 -10.29
CA ALA A 277 1.45 -10.78 -9.18
C ALA A 277 1.97 -12.15 -9.68
N SER A 278 1.33 -12.73 -10.71
CA SER A 278 1.73 -14.02 -11.26
C SER A 278 3.13 -14.04 -11.86
N LEU A 279 3.69 -12.88 -12.23
CA LEU A 279 5.10 -12.77 -12.66
C LEU A 279 6.07 -13.17 -11.54
N PHE A 280 5.74 -12.87 -10.29
CA PHE A 280 6.61 -13.10 -9.13
C PHE A 280 6.38 -14.43 -8.44
N GLU A 281 5.23 -15.08 -8.62
CA GLU A 281 4.88 -16.33 -7.95
C GLU A 281 5.90 -17.46 -8.10
N PRO A 282 6.47 -17.68 -9.32
CA PRO A 282 7.50 -18.71 -9.49
C PRO A 282 8.75 -18.48 -8.65
N LEU A 283 8.99 -17.23 -8.21
CA LEU A 283 10.15 -16.86 -7.40
C LEU A 283 9.89 -16.96 -5.89
N CYS A 284 8.62 -17.10 -5.45
CA CYS A 284 8.26 -17.08 -4.03
C CYS A 284 8.66 -18.35 -3.24
N GLY A 285 9.04 -19.42 -3.93
CA GLY A 285 9.31 -20.70 -3.29
C GLY A 285 8.06 -21.39 -2.67
N PRO A 286 8.25 -22.52 -1.99
CA PRO A 286 7.16 -23.28 -1.37
C PRO A 286 6.45 -22.49 -0.26
N SER A 287 5.10 -22.56 -0.19
CA SER A 287 4.28 -21.75 0.71
C SER A 287 4.68 -21.86 2.20
N ASN A 288 5.10 -23.05 2.66
CA ASN A 288 5.49 -23.29 4.04
C ASN A 288 6.86 -22.68 4.44
N ARG A 289 7.65 -22.23 3.47
CA ARG A 289 9.00 -21.65 3.69
C ARG A 289 9.10 -20.17 3.31
N ARG A 290 8.03 -19.58 2.80
CA ARG A 290 8.04 -18.18 2.38
C ARG A 290 8.43 -17.25 3.51
N PRO A 291 9.35 -16.32 3.31
CA PRO A 291 9.74 -15.33 4.33
C PRO A 291 8.64 -14.32 4.63
N ILE A 292 7.77 -14.02 3.65
CA ILE A 292 6.58 -13.18 3.77
C ILE A 292 5.35 -14.02 3.43
N SER A 293 4.26 -13.86 4.19
CA SER A 293 2.97 -14.52 3.91
C SER A 293 2.33 -13.93 2.66
N THR A 294 1.85 -14.79 1.78
CA THR A 294 1.08 -14.39 0.58
C THR A 294 -0.40 -14.77 0.67
N GLU A 295 -0.88 -15.09 1.87
CA GLU A 295 -2.29 -15.48 2.11
C GLU A 295 -3.29 -14.37 1.72
N GLY A 296 -2.89 -13.10 1.83
CA GLY A 296 -3.72 -11.97 1.41
C GLY A 296 -4.01 -12.00 -0.09
N ALA A 297 -2.98 -12.29 -0.91
CA ALA A 297 -3.13 -12.44 -2.35
C ALA A 297 -4.00 -13.64 -2.73
N GLU A 298 -3.84 -14.77 -2.04
CA GLU A 298 -4.65 -15.98 -2.27
C GLU A 298 -6.13 -15.73 -1.95
N LYS A 299 -6.45 -15.06 -0.83
CA LYS A 299 -7.82 -14.71 -0.45
C LYS A 299 -8.47 -13.72 -1.42
N ALA A 300 -7.73 -12.74 -1.92
CA ALA A 300 -8.21 -11.78 -2.91
C ALA A 300 -8.66 -12.49 -4.20
N ARG A 301 -7.89 -13.47 -4.68
CA ARG A 301 -8.22 -14.29 -5.87
C ARG A 301 -9.49 -15.13 -5.70
N VAL A 302 -9.67 -15.77 -4.54
CA VAL A 302 -10.87 -16.57 -4.24
C VAL A 302 -12.11 -15.68 -4.22
N GLY A 303 -12.02 -14.49 -3.66
CA GLY A 303 -13.12 -13.51 -3.64
C GLY A 303 -13.54 -13.04 -5.03
N GLN A 304 -12.59 -12.90 -5.98
CA GLN A 304 -12.88 -12.49 -7.36
C GLN A 304 -13.49 -13.63 -8.18
N LYS A 305 -13.04 -14.89 -8.03
CA LYS A 305 -13.64 -16.04 -8.72
C LYS A 305 -15.13 -16.19 -8.38
N ARG A 306 -15.54 -15.95 -7.15
CA ARG A 306 -16.96 -15.98 -6.74
C ARG A 306 -17.81 -14.85 -7.34
N LYS A 307 -17.22 -13.75 -7.78
CA LYS A 307 -17.92 -12.64 -8.46
C LYS A 307 -18.01 -12.80 -9.97
N ALA A 308 -17.19 -13.67 -10.56
CA ALA A 308 -17.06 -13.84 -12.00
C ALA A 308 -17.79 -15.08 -12.57
N GLU A 309 -18.43 -15.89 -11.73
CA GLU A 309 -19.31 -16.96 -12.23
C GLU A 309 -20.60 -16.31 -12.76
N PRO A 310 -20.91 -16.40 -14.06
CA PRO A 310 -22.22 -16.03 -14.58
C PRO A 310 -23.26 -16.94 -13.91
N ILE A 311 -24.34 -16.37 -13.44
CA ILE A 311 -25.54 -17.15 -13.13
C ILE A 311 -25.99 -17.71 -14.46
N ASP A 312 -25.82 -19.02 -14.67
CA ASP A 312 -26.46 -19.74 -15.76
C ASP A 312 -27.95 -19.58 -15.54
N GLU A 313 -28.58 -18.66 -16.30
CA GLU A 313 -30.03 -18.67 -16.49
C GLU A 313 -30.35 -19.90 -17.32
N GLU A 314 -30.59 -21.02 -16.66
CA GLU A 314 -31.31 -22.12 -17.25
C GLU A 314 -32.73 -21.62 -17.58
N GLY A 315 -32.90 -21.24 -18.83
CA GLY A 315 -34.18 -20.90 -19.41
C GLY A 315 -35.06 -22.15 -19.50
N GLU A 316 -36.05 -22.22 -18.64
CA GLU A 316 -37.16 -23.16 -18.75
C GLU A 316 -37.97 -22.94 -20.04
N ASP A 317 -38.21 -24.05 -20.69
CA ASP A 317 -39.44 -24.41 -21.41
C ASP A 317 -39.58 -23.99 -22.87
N GLY A 318 -39.20 -24.99 -23.71
CA GLY A 318 -39.60 -25.06 -25.10
C GLY A 318 -41.12 -25.31 -25.27
N ARG A 319 -41.84 -24.25 -25.69
CA ARG A 319 -43.16 -24.43 -26.36
C ARG A 319 -43.26 -23.53 -27.60
N PRO A 320 -43.69 -24.07 -28.78
CA PRO A 320 -43.82 -23.26 -29.98
C PRO A 320 -45.11 -22.42 -29.94
N LYS A 321 -44.96 -21.07 -29.97
CA LYS A 321 -46.13 -20.19 -30.14
C LYS A 321 -46.57 -20.18 -31.60
N LYS A 322 -47.80 -20.69 -31.82
CA LYS A 322 -48.59 -20.62 -33.06
C LYS A 322 -48.70 -19.15 -33.51
N LYS A 323 -48.38 -18.89 -34.79
CA LYS A 323 -48.75 -17.70 -35.53
C LYS A 323 -50.27 -17.65 -35.68
N ILE A 324 -50.93 -16.64 -35.15
CA ILE A 324 -52.30 -16.24 -35.57
C ILE A 324 -52.14 -15.08 -36.50
N ARG A 325 -52.53 -15.27 -37.75
CA ARG A 325 -52.84 -14.20 -38.72
C ARG A 325 -54.23 -13.70 -38.40
N LEU A 326 -54.39 -12.43 -38.25
CA LEU A 326 -55.68 -11.72 -38.39
C LEU A 326 -55.54 -10.73 -39.51
N GLY A 327 -56.56 -10.70 -40.33
CA GLY A 327 -56.74 -9.97 -41.54
C GLY A 327 -56.96 -8.48 -41.39
#